data_4c11e280db60dd7ebb66dc3ca5087b5c
#
_entry.id   4c11e280db60dd7ebb66dc3ca5087b5c
#
_cell.length_a   1.000
_cell.length_b   1.000
_cell.length_c   1.000
_cell.angle_alpha   90.00
_cell.angle_beta   90.00
_cell.angle_gamma   90.00
#
_symmetry.space_group_name_H-M   'P 1'
#
loop_
_entity.id
_entity.type
_entity.pdbx_description
1 polymer ?
#
loop_
_entity_poly.entity_id
_entity_poly.type
_entity_poly.pdbx_seq_one_letter_code
_entity_poly.pdbx_strand_id
1 'polypeptide(L)'
;MGDQLIRVDMTNLTATVEDFPEKWKMLGGRSLSARILVEECEPTCDPLGPANLLVLAPGVLSGTAAPTSGRMSVGGKSPLTGGIKEANAGGNPAQDMMKLGFRVIIVSGQPADREARYALDVLGDDVSIKEVPDCKGMWNY
;
A
#
# COMPACT_ATOMS: atom_id res chain seq x y z
N MET A 1 -4.46 -16.23 -8.87
CA MET A 1 -3.74 -14.94 -8.81
C MET A 1 -4.75 -13.94 -8.32
N GLY A 2 -4.44 -13.14 -7.32
CA GLY A 2 -5.41 -12.21 -6.77
C GLY A 2 -5.86 -11.17 -7.80
N ASP A 3 -7.12 -10.83 -7.76
CA ASP A 3 -7.75 -9.89 -8.69
C ASP A 3 -8.42 -8.72 -7.93
N GLN A 4 -7.92 -8.44 -6.71
CA GLN A 4 -8.45 -7.40 -5.83
C GLN A 4 -7.38 -6.40 -5.39
N LEU A 5 -7.82 -5.23 -4.99
CA LEU A 5 -7.02 -4.20 -4.34
C LEU A 5 -7.72 -3.69 -3.07
N ILE A 6 -6.93 -3.13 -2.16
CA ILE A 6 -7.44 -2.47 -0.97
C ILE A 6 -7.20 -0.97 -1.10
N ARG A 7 -8.26 -0.17 -0.94
CA ARG A 7 -8.14 1.28 -0.76
C ARG A 7 -8.39 1.65 0.70
N VAL A 8 -7.48 2.40 1.24
CA VAL A 8 -7.52 2.90 2.62
C VAL A 8 -7.63 4.41 2.58
N ASP A 9 -8.69 4.95 3.14
CA ASP A 9 -8.87 6.38 3.35
C ASP A 9 -8.64 6.71 4.83
N MET A 10 -7.48 7.29 5.13
CA MET A 10 -7.12 7.67 6.49
C MET A 10 -7.86 8.91 6.98
N THR A 11 -8.48 9.69 6.11
CA THR A 11 -9.29 10.84 6.51
C THR A 11 -10.59 10.38 7.16
N ASN A 12 -11.22 9.37 6.57
CA ASN A 12 -12.48 8.80 7.03
C ASN A 12 -12.30 7.53 7.86
N LEU A 13 -11.06 7.03 7.99
CA LEU A 13 -10.73 5.76 8.65
C LEU A 13 -11.50 4.58 8.07
N THR A 14 -11.58 4.51 6.75
CA THR A 14 -12.28 3.45 6.02
C THR A 14 -11.33 2.67 5.12
N ALA A 15 -11.61 1.39 4.99
CA ALA A 15 -10.92 0.52 4.03
C ALA A 15 -11.96 -0.20 3.16
N THR A 16 -11.72 -0.23 1.87
CA THR A 16 -12.60 -0.88 0.87
C THR A 16 -11.81 -1.85 0.03
N VAL A 17 -12.47 -2.95 -0.34
CA VAL A 17 -11.94 -3.93 -1.30
C VAL A 17 -12.60 -3.68 -2.64
N GLU A 18 -11.80 -3.59 -3.68
CA GLU A 18 -12.24 -3.31 -5.05
C GLU A 18 -11.63 -4.34 -6.01
N ASP A 19 -12.26 -4.50 -7.17
CA ASP A 19 -11.70 -5.30 -8.25
C ASP A 19 -10.41 -4.66 -8.78
N PHE A 20 -9.41 -5.49 -9.07
CA PHE A 20 -8.15 -5.01 -9.62
C PHE A 20 -8.32 -4.60 -11.08
N PRO A 21 -7.99 -3.35 -11.46
CA PRO A 21 -8.21 -2.84 -12.83
C PRO A 21 -7.45 -3.63 -13.89
N GLU A 22 -8.13 -3.99 -14.97
CA GLU A 22 -7.54 -4.75 -16.09
C GLU A 22 -6.30 -4.03 -16.69
N LYS A 23 -6.33 -2.69 -16.74
CA LYS A 23 -5.20 -1.86 -17.21
C LYS A 23 -3.89 -2.05 -16.44
N TRP A 24 -3.95 -2.58 -15.22
CA TRP A 24 -2.79 -2.84 -14.37
C TRP A 24 -2.41 -4.31 -14.30
N LYS A 25 -3.13 -5.21 -14.95
CA LYS A 25 -3.01 -6.66 -14.81
C LYS A 25 -1.59 -7.21 -14.99
N MET A 26 -0.82 -6.62 -15.90
CA MET A 26 0.56 -7.03 -16.17
C MET A 26 1.60 -6.27 -15.33
N LEU A 27 1.16 -5.40 -14.43
CA LEU A 27 2.02 -4.60 -13.57
C LEU A 27 2.12 -5.20 -12.16
N GLY A 28 3.25 -5.01 -11.51
CA GLY A 28 3.49 -5.38 -10.12
C GLY A 28 4.75 -4.72 -9.58
N GLY A 29 4.92 -4.73 -8.27
CA GLY A 29 6.07 -4.10 -7.62
C GLY A 29 6.22 -2.63 -8.01
N ARG A 30 7.45 -2.22 -8.35
CA ARG A 30 7.78 -0.84 -8.70
C ARG A 30 6.98 -0.30 -9.87
N SER A 31 6.76 -1.10 -10.90
CA SER A 31 6.01 -0.64 -12.09
C SER A 31 4.54 -0.32 -11.75
N LEU A 32 3.92 -1.10 -10.89
CA LEU A 32 2.56 -0.85 -10.42
C LEU A 32 2.49 0.36 -9.51
N SER A 33 3.36 0.46 -8.50
CA SER A 33 3.36 1.60 -7.58
C SER A 33 3.62 2.93 -8.29
N ALA A 34 4.58 2.96 -9.22
CA ALA A 34 4.86 4.15 -10.02
C ALA A 34 3.68 4.53 -10.92
N ARG A 35 3.02 3.54 -11.55
CA ARG A 35 1.87 3.78 -12.42
C ARG A 35 0.70 4.38 -11.65
N ILE A 36 0.38 3.85 -10.48
CA ILE A 36 -0.68 4.38 -9.62
C ILE A 36 -0.37 5.82 -9.19
N LEU A 37 0.86 6.08 -8.77
CA LEU A 37 1.27 7.44 -8.38
C LEU A 37 1.18 8.45 -9.54
N VAL A 38 1.53 8.05 -10.76
CA VAL A 38 1.39 8.92 -11.93
C VAL A 38 -0.07 9.17 -12.29
N GLU A 39 -0.95 8.19 -12.12
CA GLU A 39 -2.35 8.30 -12.50
C GLU A 39 -3.22 8.98 -11.44
N GLU A 40 -2.93 8.78 -10.16
CA GLU A 40 -3.85 9.13 -9.07
C GLU A 40 -3.29 10.16 -8.06
N CYS A 41 -1.96 10.38 -8.02
CA CYS A 41 -1.37 11.37 -7.12
C CYS A 41 -1.21 12.71 -7.85
N GLU A 42 -1.73 13.79 -7.26
CA GLU A 42 -1.55 15.14 -7.78
C GLU A 42 -0.05 15.50 -7.83
N PRO A 43 0.52 15.82 -9.02
CA PRO A 43 1.96 16.04 -9.16
C PRO A 43 2.50 17.20 -8.31
N THR A 44 1.66 18.19 -8.03
CA THR A 44 2.02 19.40 -7.26
C THR A 44 1.65 19.31 -5.79
N CYS A 45 1.07 18.19 -5.32
CA CYS A 45 0.67 18.05 -3.93
C CYS A 45 1.87 18.14 -2.97
N ASP A 46 1.58 18.57 -1.74
CA ASP A 46 2.53 18.46 -0.64
C ASP A 46 2.82 16.98 -0.34
N PRO A 47 4.09 16.53 -0.45
CA PRO A 47 4.46 15.14 -0.16
C PRO A 47 4.15 14.68 1.27
N LEU A 48 4.02 15.59 2.22
CA LEU A 48 3.62 15.31 3.61
C LEU A 48 2.14 15.58 3.87
N GLY A 49 1.42 15.97 2.83
CA GLY A 49 -0.01 16.29 2.89
C GLY A 49 -0.92 15.11 2.57
N PRO A 50 -2.24 15.28 2.78
CA PRO A 50 -3.23 14.22 2.60
C PRO A 50 -3.45 13.78 1.14
N ALA A 51 -2.97 14.58 0.17
CA ALA A 51 -3.09 14.27 -1.26
C ALA A 51 -1.98 13.33 -1.78
N ASN A 52 -0.94 13.07 -0.98
CA ASN A 52 0.04 12.04 -1.32
C ASN A 52 -0.56 10.63 -1.11
N LEU A 53 -0.04 9.67 -1.85
CA LEU A 53 -0.42 8.26 -1.72
C LEU A 53 0.76 7.45 -1.17
N LEU A 54 0.43 6.44 -0.36
CA LEU A 54 1.34 5.36 -0.02
C LEU A 54 0.83 4.08 -0.70
N VAL A 55 1.65 3.53 -1.59
CA VAL A 55 1.28 2.37 -2.40
C VAL A 55 2.17 1.18 -2.03
N LEU A 56 1.55 0.09 -1.56
CA LEU A 56 2.22 -1.18 -1.26
C LEU A 56 1.86 -2.18 -2.34
N ALA A 57 2.82 -2.50 -3.21
CA ALA A 57 2.61 -3.34 -4.38
C ALA A 57 3.55 -4.56 -4.39
N PRO A 58 3.04 -5.79 -4.16
CA PRO A 58 3.79 -7.02 -4.39
C PRO A 58 4.24 -7.17 -5.85
N GLY A 59 5.33 -7.90 -6.04
CA GLY A 59 5.75 -8.32 -7.39
C GLY A 59 4.75 -9.27 -8.03
N VAL A 60 4.66 -9.30 -9.36
CA VAL A 60 3.71 -10.15 -10.11
C VAL A 60 3.84 -11.64 -9.76
N LEU A 61 5.05 -12.10 -9.46
CA LEU A 61 5.32 -13.50 -9.13
C LEU A 61 5.22 -13.80 -7.63
N SER A 62 4.97 -12.79 -6.78
CA SER A 62 4.76 -13.03 -5.35
C SER A 62 3.51 -13.90 -5.12
N GLY A 63 3.54 -14.74 -4.10
CA GLY A 63 2.45 -15.69 -3.84
C GLY A 63 2.46 -16.94 -4.71
N THR A 64 3.39 -17.07 -5.66
CA THR A 64 3.58 -18.27 -6.49
C THR A 64 4.72 -19.15 -5.97
N ALA A 65 4.94 -20.29 -6.61
CA ALA A 65 6.07 -21.19 -6.34
C ALA A 65 7.43 -20.68 -6.87
N ALA A 66 7.47 -19.49 -7.51
CA ALA A 66 8.71 -18.92 -8.03
C ALA A 66 9.67 -18.58 -6.86
N PRO A 67 10.92 -19.08 -6.90
CA PRO A 67 11.88 -18.80 -5.84
C PRO A 67 12.24 -17.32 -5.79
N THR A 68 12.54 -16.80 -4.60
CA THR A 68 12.96 -15.40 -4.36
C THR A 68 11.99 -14.31 -4.83
N SER A 69 10.70 -14.65 -5.00
CA SER A 69 9.68 -13.73 -5.52
C SER A 69 9.00 -12.86 -4.45
N GLY A 70 9.29 -13.06 -3.17
CA GLY A 70 8.67 -12.36 -2.03
C GLY A 70 9.16 -10.93 -1.84
N ARG A 71 8.96 -10.07 -2.84
CA ARG A 71 9.33 -8.65 -2.79
C ARG A 71 8.12 -7.75 -2.96
N MET A 72 8.10 -6.67 -2.18
CA MET A 72 7.07 -5.63 -2.21
C MET A 72 7.72 -4.27 -2.44
N SER A 73 7.18 -3.50 -3.36
CA SER A 73 7.48 -2.09 -3.54
C SER A 73 6.59 -1.25 -2.65
N VAL A 74 7.18 -0.30 -1.96
CA VAL A 74 6.46 0.73 -1.19
C VAL A 74 6.77 2.07 -1.84
N GLY A 75 5.78 2.66 -2.48
CA GLY A 75 5.92 3.88 -3.28
C GLY A 75 5.13 5.05 -2.72
N GLY A 76 5.63 6.26 -2.96
CA GLY A 76 4.98 7.52 -2.60
C GLY A 76 5.70 8.70 -3.21
N LYS A 77 5.14 9.91 -3.09
CA LYS A 77 5.83 11.15 -3.47
C LYS A 77 6.85 11.51 -2.39
N SER A 78 8.07 11.77 -2.81
CA SER A 78 9.20 12.07 -1.91
C SER A 78 9.20 13.52 -1.44
N PRO A 79 9.24 13.79 -0.13
CA PRO A 79 9.43 15.16 0.37
C PRO A 79 10.83 15.70 0.09
N LEU A 80 11.82 14.84 -0.15
CA LEU A 80 13.18 15.25 -0.44
C LEU A 80 13.37 15.70 -1.89
N THR A 81 12.74 15.00 -2.84
CA THR A 81 12.98 15.22 -4.28
C THR A 81 11.79 15.79 -5.03
N GLY A 82 10.59 15.75 -4.44
CA GLY A 82 9.33 16.09 -5.11
C GLY A 82 8.86 15.07 -6.17
N GLY A 83 9.70 14.06 -6.48
CA GLY A 83 9.38 13.00 -7.41
C GLY A 83 8.86 11.74 -6.73
N ILE A 84 8.67 10.67 -7.50
CA ILE A 84 8.28 9.36 -6.97
C ILE A 84 9.49 8.70 -6.29
N LYS A 85 9.28 8.27 -5.05
CA LYS A 85 10.23 7.47 -4.28
C LYS A 85 9.68 6.07 -4.10
N GLU A 86 10.55 5.08 -4.23
CA GLU A 86 10.24 3.69 -3.98
C GLU A 86 11.27 3.08 -3.01
N ALA A 87 10.78 2.29 -2.10
CA ALA A 87 11.57 1.38 -1.27
C ALA A 87 11.15 -0.06 -1.56
N ASN A 88 12.09 -0.99 -1.48
CA ASN A 88 11.83 -2.40 -1.73
C ASN A 88 12.00 -3.21 -0.44
N ALA A 89 10.93 -3.89 -0.03
CA ALA A 89 10.91 -4.74 1.15
C ALA A 89 10.87 -6.23 0.75
N GLY A 90 11.71 -7.02 1.40
CA GLY A 90 11.66 -8.49 1.32
C GLY A 90 10.87 -9.10 2.47
N GLY A 91 10.67 -10.40 2.43
CA GLY A 91 9.98 -11.16 3.47
C GLY A 91 8.59 -11.65 3.06
N ASN A 92 7.80 -12.06 4.05
CA ASN A 92 6.51 -12.69 3.82
C ASN A 92 5.36 -11.74 3.39
N PRO A 93 5.33 -10.44 3.74
CA PRO A 93 4.17 -9.60 3.48
C PRO A 93 3.68 -9.62 2.02
N ALA A 94 4.61 -9.59 1.05
CA ALA A 94 4.25 -9.68 -0.37
C ALA A 94 3.62 -11.02 -0.75
N GLN A 95 4.14 -12.11 -0.17
CA GLN A 95 3.61 -13.45 -0.39
C GLN A 95 2.20 -13.60 0.19
N ASP A 96 2.01 -13.11 1.41
CA ASP A 96 0.76 -13.25 2.13
C ASP A 96 -0.34 -12.39 1.50
N MET A 97 -0.04 -11.14 1.11
CA MET A 97 -0.98 -10.31 0.35
C MET A 97 -1.49 -11.00 -0.92
N MET A 98 -0.57 -11.55 -1.72
CA MET A 98 -0.93 -12.22 -2.97
C MET A 98 -1.70 -13.52 -2.76
N LYS A 99 -1.43 -14.27 -1.68
CA LYS A 99 -2.19 -15.46 -1.31
C LYS A 99 -3.61 -15.12 -0.84
N LEU A 100 -3.79 -13.97 -0.17
CA LEU A 100 -5.09 -13.43 0.20
C LEU A 100 -5.86 -12.84 -0.99
N GLY A 101 -5.24 -12.73 -2.16
CA GLY A 101 -5.90 -12.21 -3.35
C GLY A 101 -5.65 -10.75 -3.66
N PHE A 102 -4.87 -10.04 -2.83
CA PHE A 102 -4.65 -8.60 -2.99
C PHE A 102 -3.37 -8.31 -3.75
N ARG A 103 -3.49 -7.52 -4.81
CA ARG A 103 -2.38 -7.10 -5.67
C ARG A 103 -1.77 -5.76 -5.31
N VAL A 104 -2.49 -4.93 -4.54
CA VAL A 104 -1.99 -3.64 -4.07
C VAL A 104 -2.84 -3.13 -2.92
N ILE A 105 -2.19 -2.41 -2.00
CA ILE A 105 -2.84 -1.55 -1.01
C ILE A 105 -2.48 -0.11 -1.35
N ILE A 106 -3.51 0.75 -1.47
CA ILE A 106 -3.35 2.18 -1.73
C ILE A 106 -3.89 2.94 -0.53
N VAL A 107 -3.02 3.66 0.15
CA VAL A 107 -3.38 4.47 1.32
C VAL A 107 -3.37 5.94 0.93
N SER A 108 -4.45 6.65 1.23
CA SER A 108 -4.66 8.07 0.97
C SER A 108 -5.16 8.79 2.21
N GLY A 109 -5.12 10.11 2.19
CA GLY A 109 -5.63 10.94 3.28
C GLY A 109 -4.76 10.97 4.52
N GLN A 110 -5.24 11.67 5.54
CA GLN A 110 -4.60 11.76 6.85
C GLN A 110 -5.68 11.80 7.94
N PRO A 111 -5.48 11.09 9.07
CA PRO A 111 -6.43 11.13 10.17
C PRO A 111 -6.46 12.52 10.82
N ALA A 112 -7.60 12.88 11.41
CA ALA A 112 -7.75 14.15 12.12
C ALA A 112 -6.78 14.24 13.32
N ASP A 113 -6.60 13.13 14.05
CA ASP A 113 -5.57 13.00 15.09
C ASP A 113 -4.29 12.40 14.48
N ARG A 114 -3.29 13.26 14.27
CA ARG A 114 -1.97 12.86 13.74
C ARG A 114 -1.08 12.16 14.78
N GLU A 115 -1.44 12.24 16.04
CA GLU A 115 -0.72 11.57 17.14
C GLU A 115 -1.22 10.14 17.37
N ALA A 116 -2.42 9.81 16.92
CA ALA A 116 -2.95 8.45 16.96
C ALA A 116 -2.18 7.51 16.05
N ARG A 117 -2.20 6.24 16.37
CA ARG A 117 -1.59 5.16 15.59
C ARG A 117 -2.67 4.18 15.18
N TYR A 118 -2.63 3.77 13.93
CA TYR A 118 -3.61 2.90 13.34
C TYR A 118 -2.94 1.67 12.73
N ALA A 119 -3.60 0.53 12.83
CA ALA A 119 -3.24 -0.69 12.13
C ALA A 119 -4.31 -1.01 11.08
N LEU A 120 -3.87 -1.48 9.94
CA LEU A 120 -4.73 -2.09 8.93
C LEU A 120 -4.72 -3.60 9.14
N ASP A 121 -5.84 -4.16 9.56
CA ASP A 121 -6.03 -5.59 9.67
C ASP A 121 -6.62 -6.13 8.37
N VAL A 122 -6.00 -7.18 7.83
CA VAL A 122 -6.46 -7.88 6.62
C VAL A 122 -6.62 -9.36 6.96
N LEU A 123 -7.86 -9.78 7.16
CA LEU A 123 -8.23 -11.14 7.56
C LEU A 123 -9.15 -11.77 6.49
N GLY A 124 -8.54 -12.29 5.43
CA GLY A 124 -9.30 -12.73 4.26
C GLY A 124 -9.97 -11.53 3.58
N ASP A 125 -11.29 -11.61 3.41
CA ASP A 125 -12.10 -10.52 2.81
C ASP A 125 -12.47 -9.43 3.82
N ASP A 126 -12.19 -9.63 5.10
CA ASP A 126 -12.43 -8.62 6.15
C ASP A 126 -11.22 -7.69 6.27
N VAL A 127 -11.44 -6.43 5.92
CA VAL A 127 -10.40 -5.38 5.97
C VAL A 127 -10.90 -4.27 6.88
N SER A 128 -10.14 -4.00 7.95
CA SER A 128 -10.55 -3.01 8.96
C SER A 128 -9.37 -2.18 9.46
N ILE A 129 -9.67 -0.94 9.87
CA ILE A 129 -8.70 -0.03 10.50
C ILE A 129 -9.00 0.01 11.98
N LYS A 130 -7.97 -0.19 12.81
CA LYS A 130 -8.07 -0.15 14.28
C LYS A 130 -7.06 0.83 14.84
N GLU A 131 -7.47 1.60 15.84
CA GLU A 131 -6.53 2.39 16.62
C GLU A 131 -5.70 1.48 17.53
N VAL A 132 -4.36 1.73 17.55
CA VAL A 132 -3.37 0.93 18.30
C VAL A 132 -2.47 1.85 19.15
N PRO A 133 -3.01 2.44 20.22
CA PRO A 133 -2.29 3.42 21.03
C PRO A 133 -1.02 2.85 21.66
N ASP A 134 -1.01 1.56 21.98
CA ASP A 134 0.12 0.88 22.61
C ASP A 134 1.36 0.80 21.69
N CYS A 135 1.18 0.98 20.38
CA CYS A 135 2.30 1.00 19.43
C CYS A 135 3.05 2.34 19.38
N LYS A 136 2.58 3.37 20.11
CA LYS A 136 3.25 4.68 20.12
C LYS A 136 4.60 4.59 20.82
N GLY A 137 5.68 4.92 20.09
CA GLY A 137 7.05 4.88 20.61
C GLY A 137 7.71 3.51 20.61
N MET A 138 7.06 2.47 20.12
CA MET A 138 7.66 1.16 19.95
C MET A 138 8.62 1.14 18.75
N TRP A 139 9.68 0.34 18.85
CA TRP A 139 10.58 0.03 17.74
C TRP A 139 10.09 -1.18 16.94
N ASN A 140 10.63 -1.36 15.74
CA ASN A 140 10.26 -2.47 14.82
C ASN A 140 10.96 -3.80 15.18
N TYR A 141 11.05 -4.15 16.44
CA TYR A 141 11.56 -5.46 16.87
C TYR A 141 10.57 -6.14 17.81
#